data_9299d391f46f04f13ef84cc7a7202819
#
_entry.id   9299d391f46f04f13ef84cc7a7202819
#
_cell.length_a   1.000
_cell.length_b   1.000
_cell.length_c   1.000
_cell.angle_alpha   90.00
_cell.angle_beta   90.00
_cell.angle_gamma   90.00
#
_symmetry.space_group_name_H-M   'P 1'
#
loop_
_entity.id
_entity.type
_entity.pdbx_description
1 polymer ?
#
loop_
_entity_poly.entity_id
_entity_poly.type
_entity_poly.pdbx_seq_one_letter_code
_entity_poly.pdbx_strand_id
1 'polypeptide(L)'
;VLIIDEISMLHDYRLDMVEAILRSFKRNDEPFGGIQVILCGDFCQLPPVTKLKGGVYPANGGGFAYRSLAWQNLGLKICYLEEQHRQQDKLYLSILNAIRDNELTPELGEYLQARLGKKIKVVTPTKLYTHNVDVDAENERELEKLPGEIFRYPMASRGGEKMVENLKNGCLAPEILKLKHGARVMFVKNNQEEGYANGTLGEVTICNRERIVVKTVKGKIITVPLASWRIEEDGKVKAEIAQYPLRLAWAITVHKSQGLSLDAAEIDLSQ
;
A
#
# COMPACT_ATOMS: atom_id res chain seq x y z
N VAL A 1 15.05 -6.97 -18.94
CA VAL A 1 14.89 -7.40 -17.55
C VAL A 1 13.44 -7.15 -17.12
N LEU A 2 12.81 -8.12 -16.45
CA LEU A 2 11.54 -7.98 -15.76
C LEU A 2 11.80 -8.01 -14.25
N ILE A 3 11.32 -7.01 -13.53
CA ILE A 3 11.38 -6.97 -12.06
C ILE A 3 9.96 -7.00 -11.53
N ILE A 4 9.64 -7.97 -10.67
CA ILE A 4 8.36 -8.07 -9.97
C ILE A 4 8.63 -7.90 -8.48
N ASP A 5 8.18 -6.79 -7.93
CA ASP A 5 8.27 -6.49 -6.50
C ASP A 5 7.01 -6.97 -5.78
N GLU A 6 7.10 -7.19 -4.47
CA GLU A 6 6.01 -7.71 -3.61
C GLU A 6 5.40 -9.00 -4.15
N ILE A 7 6.25 -9.94 -4.57
CA ILE A 7 5.83 -11.21 -5.21
C ILE A 7 4.88 -12.05 -4.34
N SER A 8 4.90 -11.88 -3.01
CA SER A 8 3.99 -12.56 -2.09
C SER A 8 2.51 -12.27 -2.37
N MET A 9 2.21 -11.09 -2.93
CA MET A 9 0.86 -10.65 -3.26
C MET A 9 0.40 -11.06 -4.67
N LEU A 10 1.28 -11.65 -5.47
CA LEU A 10 0.95 -12.11 -6.81
C LEU A 10 0.40 -13.54 -6.77
N HIS A 11 -0.73 -13.76 -7.45
CA HIS A 11 -1.27 -15.11 -7.63
C HIS A 11 -0.42 -15.93 -8.59
N ASP A 12 -0.35 -17.25 -8.36
CA ASP A 12 0.32 -18.24 -9.20
C ASP A 12 -0.09 -18.15 -10.68
N TYR A 13 -1.41 -18.17 -10.96
CA TYR A 13 -1.92 -18.08 -12.33
C TYR A 13 -1.54 -16.77 -13.03
N ARG A 14 -1.35 -15.68 -12.28
CA ARG A 14 -0.91 -14.41 -12.87
C ARG A 14 0.56 -14.44 -13.28
N LEU A 15 1.40 -15.12 -12.52
CA LEU A 15 2.80 -15.31 -12.92
C LEU A 15 2.88 -16.19 -14.18
N ASP A 16 2.06 -17.25 -14.25
CA ASP A 16 1.95 -18.08 -15.46
C ASP A 16 1.46 -17.28 -16.68
N MET A 17 0.48 -16.37 -16.48
CA MET A 17 0.02 -15.48 -17.54
C MET A 17 1.13 -14.53 -18.02
N VAL A 18 1.90 -13.93 -17.12
CA VAL A 18 3.02 -13.03 -17.48
C VAL A 18 4.07 -13.80 -18.28
N GLU A 19 4.40 -15.01 -17.85
CA GLU A 19 5.33 -15.90 -18.56
C GLU A 19 4.85 -16.19 -19.98
N ALA A 20 3.60 -16.66 -20.14
CA ALA A 20 3.02 -17.00 -21.43
C ALA A 20 2.97 -15.78 -22.38
N ILE A 21 2.61 -14.60 -21.88
CA ILE A 21 2.60 -13.35 -22.64
C ILE A 21 4.00 -13.03 -23.15
N LEU A 22 5.02 -13.10 -22.29
CA LEU A 22 6.39 -12.76 -22.66
C LEU A 22 6.97 -13.73 -23.70
N ARG A 23 6.70 -15.04 -23.59
CA ARG A 23 7.07 -16.02 -24.63
C ARG A 23 6.45 -15.67 -25.96
N SER A 24 5.17 -15.36 -25.96
CA SER A 24 4.44 -14.94 -27.18
C SER A 24 5.03 -13.67 -27.79
N PHE A 25 5.27 -12.63 -27.00
CA PHE A 25 5.85 -11.37 -27.48
C PHE A 25 7.27 -11.54 -28.02
N LYS A 26 8.08 -12.33 -27.34
CA LYS A 26 9.47 -12.58 -27.73
C LYS A 26 9.61 -13.62 -28.83
N ARG A 27 8.54 -14.38 -29.13
CA ARG A 27 8.57 -15.53 -30.03
C ARG A 27 9.71 -16.50 -29.64
N ASN A 28 9.88 -16.73 -28.36
CA ASN A 28 10.91 -17.55 -27.80
C ASN A 28 10.29 -18.46 -26.72
N ASP A 29 10.55 -19.77 -26.84
CA ASP A 29 9.97 -20.80 -25.96
C ASP A 29 10.73 -21.00 -24.66
N GLU A 30 11.82 -20.27 -24.43
CA GLU A 30 12.48 -20.23 -23.13
C GLU A 30 11.58 -19.57 -22.08
N PRO A 31 11.75 -19.92 -20.78
CA PRO A 31 10.99 -19.28 -19.70
C PRO A 31 11.02 -17.76 -19.81
N PHE A 32 9.84 -17.12 -19.70
CA PHE A 32 9.64 -15.68 -19.87
C PHE A 32 10.19 -15.12 -21.19
N GLY A 33 10.27 -15.94 -22.26
CA GLY A 33 10.83 -15.55 -23.55
C GLY A 33 12.32 -15.21 -23.51
N GLY A 34 13.09 -15.85 -22.62
CA GLY A 34 14.52 -15.63 -22.43
C GLY A 34 14.87 -14.29 -21.74
N ILE A 35 13.89 -13.60 -21.14
CA ILE A 35 14.13 -12.35 -20.38
C ILE A 35 14.62 -12.68 -18.98
N GLN A 36 15.66 -11.99 -18.52
CA GLN A 36 16.05 -12.06 -17.11
C GLN A 36 14.90 -11.60 -16.20
N VAL A 37 14.56 -12.42 -15.21
CA VAL A 37 13.50 -12.15 -14.24
C VAL A 37 14.10 -11.97 -12.85
N ILE A 38 13.67 -10.93 -12.15
CA ILE A 38 14.03 -10.66 -10.75
C ILE A 38 12.71 -10.60 -9.97
N LEU A 39 12.55 -11.48 -8.99
CA LEU A 39 11.39 -11.54 -8.11
C LEU A 39 11.83 -11.08 -6.73
N CYS A 40 11.20 -10.02 -6.23
CA CYS A 40 11.49 -9.46 -4.90
C CYS A 40 10.26 -9.62 -4.01
N GLY A 41 10.46 -9.95 -2.73
CA GLY A 41 9.37 -10.02 -1.76
C GLY A 41 9.64 -10.96 -0.60
N ASP A 42 8.62 -11.14 0.22
CA ASP A 42 8.69 -11.88 1.47
C ASP A 42 7.39 -12.66 1.68
N PHE A 43 7.45 -13.99 1.59
CA PHE A 43 6.27 -14.86 1.74
C PHE A 43 5.77 -15.00 3.19
N CYS A 44 6.45 -14.44 4.18
CA CYS A 44 5.94 -14.26 5.54
C CYS A 44 5.07 -12.99 5.68
N GLN A 45 5.00 -12.14 4.62
CA GLN A 45 4.12 -10.99 4.54
C GLN A 45 2.76 -11.37 3.92
N LEU A 46 1.97 -10.36 3.52
CA LEU A 46 0.59 -10.58 3.11
C LEU A 46 0.48 -11.48 1.86
N PRO A 47 -0.46 -12.45 1.88
CA PRO A 47 -0.72 -13.32 0.74
C PRO A 47 -1.51 -12.61 -0.37
N PRO A 48 -1.64 -13.24 -1.55
CA PRO A 48 -2.50 -12.74 -2.61
C PRO A 48 -3.94 -12.58 -2.16
N VAL A 49 -4.58 -11.46 -2.54
CA VAL A 49 -6.00 -11.21 -2.21
C VAL A 49 -6.90 -12.04 -3.13
N THR A 50 -7.54 -13.06 -2.62
CA THR A 50 -8.51 -13.87 -3.34
C THR A 50 -9.91 -13.29 -3.13
N LYS A 51 -10.54 -12.77 -4.20
CA LYS A 51 -11.97 -12.42 -4.15
C LYS A 51 -12.78 -13.70 -4.08
N LEU A 52 -13.40 -13.95 -2.96
CA LEU A 52 -14.29 -15.09 -2.77
C LEU A 52 -15.55 -14.93 -3.64
N LYS A 53 -15.64 -15.68 -4.73
CA LYS A 53 -16.94 -15.93 -5.36
C LYS A 53 -17.63 -17.01 -4.52
N GLY A 54 -18.65 -16.60 -3.73
CA GLY A 54 -19.45 -17.53 -2.93
C GLY A 54 -18.85 -17.98 -1.59
N GLY A 55 -17.85 -17.28 -1.02
CA GLY A 55 -17.38 -17.58 0.34
C GLY A 55 -16.48 -18.80 0.50
N VAL A 56 -16.08 -19.45 -0.60
CA VAL A 56 -15.23 -20.65 -0.57
C VAL A 56 -13.81 -20.31 -0.99
N TYR A 57 -12.84 -20.53 -0.10
CA TYR A 57 -11.43 -20.52 -0.49
C TYR A 57 -11.19 -21.66 -1.49
N PRO A 58 -10.37 -21.43 -2.55
CA PRO A 58 -9.92 -22.55 -3.39
C PRO A 58 -9.32 -23.62 -2.48
N ALA A 59 -9.69 -24.89 -2.69
CA ALA A 59 -9.28 -26.02 -1.87
C ALA A 59 -7.73 -26.16 -1.73
N ASN A 60 -6.97 -25.47 -2.56
CA ASN A 60 -5.50 -25.48 -2.61
C ASN A 60 -4.85 -24.29 -1.88
N GLY A 61 -5.57 -23.59 -1.00
CA GLY A 61 -5.04 -22.53 -0.12
C GLY A 61 -4.28 -21.46 -0.87
N GLY A 62 -4.97 -20.52 -1.47
CA GLY A 62 -4.51 -19.24 -2.01
C GLY A 62 -3.18 -19.30 -2.77
N GLY A 63 -3.23 -19.44 -4.07
CA GLY A 63 -2.15 -19.53 -5.04
C GLY A 63 -1.01 -18.52 -4.94
N PHE A 64 -0.10 -18.70 -4.00
CA PHE A 64 1.17 -17.97 -3.98
C PHE A 64 1.94 -18.22 -5.28
N ALA A 65 2.64 -17.21 -5.75
CA ALA A 65 3.42 -17.25 -7.00
C ALA A 65 4.38 -18.44 -7.10
N TYR A 66 4.97 -18.90 -5.98
CA TYR A 66 5.88 -20.07 -5.98
C TYR A 66 5.20 -21.39 -6.34
N ARG A 67 3.86 -21.45 -6.39
CA ARG A 67 3.10 -22.64 -6.85
C ARG A 67 2.90 -22.67 -8.36
N SER A 68 3.21 -21.58 -9.08
CA SER A 68 3.06 -21.50 -10.53
C SER A 68 4.05 -22.41 -11.26
N LEU A 69 3.67 -22.85 -12.44
CA LEU A 69 4.58 -23.58 -13.35
C LEU A 69 5.73 -22.68 -13.81
N ALA A 70 5.44 -21.40 -14.03
CA ALA A 70 6.45 -20.41 -14.39
C ALA A 70 7.56 -20.32 -13.35
N TRP A 71 7.21 -20.29 -12.05
CA TRP A 71 8.19 -20.29 -10.95
C TRP A 71 9.06 -21.54 -10.95
N GLN A 72 8.42 -22.71 -11.07
CA GLN A 72 9.12 -24.01 -11.04
C GLN A 72 10.12 -24.17 -12.20
N ASN A 73 9.78 -23.62 -13.37
CA ASN A 73 10.60 -23.73 -14.57
C ASN A 73 11.72 -22.69 -14.68
N LEU A 74 11.71 -21.65 -13.82
CA LEU A 74 12.71 -20.56 -13.91
C LEU A 74 14.12 -20.94 -13.46
N GLY A 75 14.28 -22.03 -12.68
CA GLY A 75 15.59 -22.35 -12.11
C GLY A 75 16.15 -21.20 -11.24
N LEU A 76 15.33 -20.62 -10.39
CA LEU A 76 15.65 -19.42 -9.62
C LEU A 76 16.88 -19.59 -8.72
N LYS A 77 17.74 -18.58 -8.73
CA LYS A 77 18.78 -18.39 -7.72
C LYS A 77 18.20 -17.55 -6.59
N ILE A 78 18.05 -18.14 -5.41
CA ILE A 78 17.52 -17.46 -4.23
C ILE A 78 18.64 -16.68 -3.53
N CYS A 79 18.41 -15.41 -3.27
CA CYS A 79 19.29 -14.53 -2.52
C CYS A 79 18.53 -13.99 -1.32
N TYR A 80 19.08 -14.14 -0.12
CA TYR A 80 18.51 -13.60 1.11
C TYR A 80 19.12 -12.25 1.41
N LEU A 81 18.27 -11.25 1.78
CA LEU A 81 18.70 -9.98 2.30
C LEU A 81 18.68 -10.05 3.84
N GLU A 82 19.84 -9.99 4.45
CA GLU A 82 20.01 -10.18 5.90
C GLU A 82 20.04 -8.85 6.66
N GLU A 83 20.50 -7.76 5.99
CA GLU A 83 20.61 -6.45 6.63
C GLU A 83 19.28 -5.70 6.61
N GLN A 84 18.90 -5.17 7.78
CA GLN A 84 17.70 -4.38 7.95
C GLN A 84 18.03 -2.90 8.16
N HIS A 85 17.51 -2.03 7.28
CA HIS A 85 17.75 -0.57 7.34
C HIS A 85 16.51 0.24 7.73
N ARG A 86 15.31 -0.39 7.74
CA ARG A 86 14.05 0.32 8.01
C ARG A 86 13.82 0.61 9.49
N GLN A 87 14.18 -0.35 10.37
CA GLN A 87 13.96 -0.26 11.81
C GLN A 87 15.30 -0.22 12.56
N GLN A 88 15.39 0.66 13.55
CA GLN A 88 16.56 0.78 14.43
C GLN A 88 16.33 0.21 15.82
N ASP A 89 15.09 -0.04 16.21
CA ASP A 89 14.74 -0.64 17.51
C ASP A 89 15.05 -2.14 17.47
N LYS A 90 16.14 -2.52 18.14
CA LYS A 90 16.63 -3.90 18.18
C LYS A 90 15.65 -4.86 18.85
N LEU A 91 14.92 -4.40 19.87
CA LEU A 91 13.92 -5.22 20.56
C LEU A 91 12.74 -5.51 19.64
N TYR A 92 12.25 -4.48 18.93
CA TYR A 92 11.18 -4.66 17.96
C TYR A 92 11.60 -5.60 16.82
N LEU A 93 12.83 -5.48 16.34
CA LEU A 93 13.38 -6.38 15.33
C LEU A 93 13.47 -7.83 15.83
N SER A 94 13.89 -8.05 17.09
CA SER A 94 13.95 -9.40 17.67
C SER A 94 12.56 -10.05 17.77
N ILE A 95 11.52 -9.27 18.10
CA ILE A 95 10.13 -9.74 18.12
C ILE A 95 9.66 -10.12 16.72
N LEU A 96 9.93 -9.26 15.70
CA LEU A 96 9.54 -9.55 14.30
C LEU A 96 10.23 -10.81 13.77
N ASN A 97 11.52 -10.99 14.07
CA ASN A 97 12.24 -12.19 13.66
C ASN A 97 11.71 -13.44 14.38
N ALA A 98 11.47 -13.37 15.69
CA ALA A 98 10.90 -14.48 16.44
C ALA A 98 9.50 -14.89 15.92
N ILE A 99 8.66 -13.92 15.50
CA ILE A 99 7.37 -14.23 14.88
C ILE A 99 7.59 -14.90 13.52
N ARG A 100 8.53 -14.40 12.70
CA ARG A 100 8.87 -14.99 11.40
C ARG A 100 9.35 -16.43 11.52
N ASP A 101 10.20 -16.69 12.47
CA ASP A 101 10.82 -18.00 12.68
C ASP A 101 9.91 -18.96 13.48
N ASN A 102 8.74 -18.47 13.94
CA ASN A 102 7.81 -19.17 14.84
C ASN A 102 8.46 -19.60 16.15
N GLU A 103 9.37 -18.75 16.67
CA GLU A 103 10.15 -18.98 17.90
C GLU A 103 9.89 -17.88 18.95
N LEU A 104 8.62 -17.45 19.07
CA LEU A 104 8.25 -16.42 20.04
C LEU A 104 8.41 -16.94 21.48
N THR A 105 9.39 -16.41 22.18
CA THR A 105 9.62 -16.77 23.59
C THR A 105 8.60 -16.08 24.51
N PRO A 106 8.36 -16.60 25.75
CA PRO A 106 7.48 -15.96 26.72
C PRO A 106 7.86 -14.49 27.00
N GLU A 107 9.16 -14.20 27.10
CA GLU A 107 9.67 -12.86 27.39
C GLU A 107 9.33 -11.88 26.25
N LEU A 108 9.49 -12.31 25.00
CA LEU A 108 9.11 -11.49 23.84
C LEU A 108 7.59 -11.33 23.76
N GLY A 109 6.82 -12.36 24.14
CA GLY A 109 5.36 -12.31 24.27
C GLY A 109 4.89 -11.27 25.27
N GLU A 110 5.55 -11.13 26.41
CA GLU A 110 5.23 -10.11 27.43
C GLU A 110 5.37 -8.68 26.89
N TYR A 111 6.36 -8.41 26.02
CA TYR A 111 6.49 -7.10 25.36
C TYR A 111 5.31 -6.78 24.46
N LEU A 112 4.77 -7.75 23.74
CA LEU A 112 3.57 -7.58 22.95
C LEU A 112 2.35 -7.32 23.81
N GLN A 113 2.18 -8.12 24.89
CA GLN A 113 1.10 -7.94 25.86
C GLN A 113 1.16 -6.56 26.55
N ALA A 114 2.36 -6.06 26.86
CA ALA A 114 2.53 -4.72 27.43
C ALA A 114 2.08 -3.58 26.47
N ARG A 115 1.87 -3.87 25.20
CA ARG A 115 1.31 -2.93 24.22
C ARG A 115 -0.21 -2.99 24.12
N LEU A 116 -0.84 -4.04 24.65
CA LEU A 116 -2.29 -4.19 24.62
C LEU A 116 -2.96 -3.06 25.42
N GLY A 117 -3.88 -2.33 24.75
CA GLY A 117 -4.58 -1.21 25.36
C GLY A 117 -3.71 0.01 25.73
N LYS A 118 -2.43 0.04 25.36
CA LYS A 118 -1.53 1.14 25.66
C LYS A 118 -1.85 2.37 24.79
N LYS A 119 -2.27 3.45 25.45
CA LYS A 119 -2.49 4.74 24.77
C LYS A 119 -1.16 5.42 24.44
N ILE A 120 -0.95 5.74 23.16
CA ILE A 120 0.19 6.53 22.70
C ILE A 120 -0.18 8.01 22.86
N LYS A 121 0.59 8.76 23.69
CA LYS A 121 0.27 10.15 24.04
C LYS A 121 0.79 11.17 23.02
N VAL A 122 1.82 10.84 22.26
CA VAL A 122 2.57 11.79 21.41
C VAL A 122 1.98 11.90 20.00
N VAL A 123 1.45 10.81 19.47
CA VAL A 123 0.87 10.75 18.12
C VAL A 123 -0.41 9.93 18.18
N THR A 124 -1.48 10.42 17.56
CA THR A 124 -2.68 9.59 17.36
C THR A 124 -2.32 8.45 16.41
N PRO A 125 -2.44 7.18 16.80
CA PRO A 125 -2.08 6.07 15.92
C PRO A 125 -3.03 5.96 14.74
N THR A 126 -2.54 5.46 13.61
CA THR A 126 -3.38 5.06 12.50
C THR A 126 -3.95 3.68 12.79
N LYS A 127 -5.28 3.52 12.70
CA LYS A 127 -5.94 2.24 12.90
C LYS A 127 -5.77 1.36 11.67
N LEU A 128 -5.35 0.12 11.87
CA LEU A 128 -5.20 -0.87 10.81
C LEU A 128 -6.38 -1.84 10.83
N TYR A 129 -7.08 -1.92 9.71
CA TYR A 129 -8.22 -2.81 9.51
C TYR A 129 -7.96 -3.82 8.39
N THR A 130 -8.65 -4.94 8.44
CA THR A 130 -8.58 -5.97 7.39
C THR A 130 -9.42 -5.60 6.16
N HIS A 131 -10.52 -4.87 6.33
CA HIS A 131 -11.50 -4.57 5.26
C HIS A 131 -11.62 -3.07 4.96
N ASN A 132 -11.84 -2.73 3.68
CA ASN A 132 -11.99 -1.33 3.25
C ASN A 132 -13.24 -0.66 3.82
N VAL A 133 -14.36 -1.39 3.98
CA VAL A 133 -15.62 -0.84 4.48
C VAL A 133 -15.45 -0.23 5.87
N ASP A 134 -14.71 -0.91 6.74
CA ASP A 134 -14.44 -0.43 8.10
C ASP A 134 -13.55 0.82 8.10
N VAL A 135 -12.57 0.84 7.18
CA VAL A 135 -11.68 2.00 6.99
C VAL A 135 -12.44 3.24 6.53
N ASP A 136 -13.30 3.10 5.54
CA ASP A 136 -14.03 4.24 4.97
C ASP A 136 -15.03 4.78 5.99
N ALA A 137 -15.76 3.91 6.70
CA ALA A 137 -16.68 4.28 7.76
C ALA A 137 -15.97 5.00 8.93
N GLU A 138 -14.80 4.49 9.37
CA GLU A 138 -14.01 5.11 10.44
C GLU A 138 -13.50 6.50 10.03
N ASN A 139 -12.94 6.60 8.82
CA ASN A 139 -12.43 7.86 8.31
C ASN A 139 -13.55 8.92 8.13
N GLU A 140 -14.73 8.53 7.64
CA GLU A 140 -15.87 9.44 7.54
C GLU A 140 -16.37 9.87 8.91
N ARG A 141 -16.51 8.94 9.86
CA ARG A 141 -16.92 9.23 11.23
C ARG A 141 -15.98 10.22 11.92
N GLU A 142 -14.65 10.04 11.78
CA GLU A 142 -13.68 10.96 12.37
C GLU A 142 -13.68 12.33 11.68
N LEU A 143 -13.87 12.37 10.35
CA LEU A 143 -14.02 13.63 9.62
C LEU A 143 -15.26 14.41 10.04
N GLU A 144 -16.38 13.73 10.27
CA GLU A 144 -17.64 14.35 10.72
C GLU A 144 -17.53 15.02 12.09
N LYS A 145 -16.76 14.42 13.01
CA LYS A 145 -16.50 14.98 14.34
C LYS A 145 -15.76 16.33 14.33
N LEU A 146 -15.01 16.61 13.26
CA LEU A 146 -14.30 17.87 13.15
C LEU A 146 -15.27 19.01 12.88
N PRO A 147 -15.04 20.19 13.50
CA PRO A 147 -15.83 21.39 13.23
C PRO A 147 -15.57 21.93 11.81
N GLY A 148 -16.48 22.77 11.32
CA GLY A 148 -16.32 23.50 10.07
C GLY A 148 -16.87 22.79 8.83
N GLU A 149 -16.70 23.47 7.69
CA GLU A 149 -17.21 23.03 6.39
C GLU A 149 -16.36 21.93 5.78
N ILE A 150 -17.03 21.00 5.08
CA ILE A 150 -16.34 19.96 4.29
C ILE A 150 -16.03 20.49 2.90
N PHE A 151 -14.75 20.56 2.56
CA PHE A 151 -14.30 20.83 1.21
C PHE A 151 -14.19 19.54 0.41
N ARG A 152 -14.73 19.56 -0.81
CA ARG A 152 -14.71 18.41 -1.72
C ARG A 152 -13.88 18.75 -2.96
N TYR A 153 -12.91 17.87 -3.25
CA TYR A 153 -12.00 18.00 -4.38
C TYR A 153 -12.21 16.81 -5.31
N PRO A 154 -12.96 16.99 -6.42
CA PRO A 154 -13.17 15.93 -7.39
C PRO A 154 -11.88 15.67 -8.18
N MET A 155 -11.63 14.41 -8.50
CA MET A 155 -10.55 13.98 -9.38
C MET A 155 -10.88 14.41 -10.82
N ALA A 156 -9.96 15.10 -11.45
CA ALA A 156 -10.04 15.35 -12.89
C ALA A 156 -9.55 14.12 -13.66
N SER A 157 -10.16 13.85 -14.83
CA SER A 157 -9.75 12.74 -15.67
C SER A 157 -9.89 13.10 -17.16
N ARG A 158 -8.98 12.55 -17.98
CA ARG A 158 -9.04 12.67 -19.45
C ARG A 158 -8.49 11.41 -20.11
N GLY A 159 -8.98 11.08 -21.30
CA GLY A 159 -8.56 9.93 -22.10
C GLY A 159 -9.63 8.87 -22.25
N GLY A 160 -9.26 7.69 -22.74
CA GLY A 160 -10.17 6.57 -22.94
C GLY A 160 -10.74 6.05 -21.62
N GLU A 161 -12.06 5.84 -21.55
CA GLU A 161 -12.79 5.48 -20.32
C GLU A 161 -12.18 4.28 -19.58
N LYS A 162 -11.90 3.19 -20.30
CA LYS A 162 -11.30 1.98 -19.73
C LYS A 162 -9.90 2.23 -19.14
N MET A 163 -9.10 3.09 -19.78
CA MET A 163 -7.77 3.43 -19.29
C MET A 163 -7.85 4.33 -18.03
N VAL A 164 -8.79 5.28 -18.05
CA VAL A 164 -9.09 6.14 -16.88
C VAL A 164 -9.54 5.29 -15.70
N GLU A 165 -10.43 4.31 -15.92
CA GLU A 165 -10.88 3.40 -14.88
C GLU A 165 -9.73 2.57 -14.30
N ASN A 166 -8.82 2.08 -15.15
CA ASN A 166 -7.61 1.38 -14.69
C ASN A 166 -6.72 2.28 -13.84
N LEU A 167 -6.53 3.55 -14.21
CA LEU A 167 -5.78 4.52 -13.43
C LEU A 167 -6.43 4.77 -12.06
N LYS A 168 -7.76 4.95 -12.03
CA LYS A 168 -8.52 5.14 -10.77
C LYS A 168 -8.38 3.94 -9.85
N ASN A 169 -8.51 2.72 -10.38
CA ASN A 169 -8.39 1.48 -9.61
C ASN A 169 -6.97 1.28 -9.03
N GLY A 170 -5.94 1.77 -9.71
CA GLY A 170 -4.55 1.73 -9.25
C GLY A 170 -4.15 2.92 -8.38
N CYS A 171 -4.99 3.97 -8.28
CA CYS A 171 -4.70 5.18 -7.52
C CYS A 171 -5.16 5.05 -6.07
N LEU A 172 -4.30 5.39 -5.12
CA LEU A 172 -4.66 5.41 -3.70
C LEU A 172 -5.42 6.69 -3.29
N ALA A 173 -5.35 7.76 -4.08
CA ALA A 173 -6.13 8.97 -3.84
C ALA A 173 -7.61 8.71 -4.19
N PRO A 174 -8.57 9.20 -3.39
CA PRO A 174 -9.99 8.98 -3.64
C PRO A 174 -10.48 9.82 -4.83
N GLU A 175 -11.52 9.36 -5.53
CA GLU A 175 -12.15 10.11 -6.63
C GLU A 175 -12.74 11.45 -6.15
N ILE A 176 -13.26 11.48 -4.92
CA ILE A 176 -13.69 12.69 -4.24
C ILE A 176 -12.96 12.77 -2.92
N LEU A 177 -11.95 13.63 -2.85
CA LEU A 177 -11.25 13.89 -1.59
C LEU A 177 -12.08 14.86 -0.74
N LYS A 178 -12.48 14.42 0.45
CA LYS A 178 -13.24 15.22 1.42
C LYS A 178 -12.29 15.62 2.55
N LEU A 179 -12.17 16.92 2.83
CA LEU A 179 -11.30 17.43 3.89
C LEU A 179 -12.00 18.48 4.73
N LYS A 180 -11.57 18.60 5.99
CA LYS A 180 -11.81 19.72 6.90
C LYS A 180 -10.47 20.19 7.48
N HIS A 181 -10.45 21.38 8.04
CA HIS A 181 -9.34 21.79 8.91
C HIS A 181 -9.19 20.79 10.07
N GLY A 182 -7.97 20.40 10.40
CA GLY A 182 -7.69 19.37 11.39
C GLY A 182 -7.81 17.93 10.89
N ALA A 183 -8.18 17.72 9.61
CA ALA A 183 -8.29 16.37 9.06
C ALA A 183 -6.92 15.68 9.02
N ARG A 184 -6.89 14.44 9.52
CA ARG A 184 -5.71 13.61 9.45
C ARG A 184 -5.60 12.99 8.07
N VAL A 185 -4.45 13.17 7.45
CA VAL A 185 -4.20 12.72 6.07
C VAL A 185 -2.87 12.00 5.93
N MET A 186 -2.78 11.21 4.86
CA MET A 186 -1.57 10.57 4.41
C MET A 186 -1.32 10.92 2.95
N PHE A 187 -0.06 11.21 2.61
CA PHE A 187 0.37 11.34 1.24
C PHE A 187 0.40 9.97 0.56
N VAL A 188 -0.08 9.89 -0.68
CA VAL A 188 -0.21 8.64 -1.45
C VAL A 188 0.64 8.63 -2.72
N LYS A 189 1.64 9.51 -2.77
CA LYS A 189 2.63 9.59 -3.87
C LYS A 189 3.92 10.14 -3.32
N ASN A 190 5.06 9.77 -3.95
CA ASN A 190 6.35 10.34 -3.62
C ASN A 190 6.53 11.70 -4.32
N ASN A 191 7.07 12.67 -3.61
CA ASN A 191 7.54 13.94 -4.16
C ASN A 191 8.74 14.41 -3.34
N GLN A 192 9.94 14.20 -3.89
CA GLN A 192 11.19 14.54 -3.22
C GLN A 192 11.41 16.06 -3.14
N GLU A 193 10.96 16.81 -4.14
CA GLU A 193 11.09 18.28 -4.19
C GLU A 193 10.29 18.91 -3.06
N GLU A 194 9.04 18.47 -2.87
CA GLU A 194 8.20 18.93 -1.78
C GLU A 194 8.51 18.20 -0.45
N GLY A 195 9.35 17.17 -0.48
CA GLY A 195 9.89 16.46 0.69
C GLY A 195 8.87 15.61 1.42
N TYR A 196 8.00 14.91 0.70
CA TYR A 196 7.13 13.88 1.23
C TYR A 196 7.22 12.59 0.41
N ALA A 197 6.90 11.50 1.04
CA ALA A 197 6.84 10.18 0.44
C ALA A 197 5.45 9.55 0.67
N ASN A 198 5.16 8.51 -0.10
CA ASN A 198 3.98 7.68 0.14
C ASN A 198 4.01 7.14 1.59
N GLY A 199 2.92 7.34 2.34
CA GLY A 199 2.83 7.00 3.76
C GLY A 199 3.16 8.15 4.71
N THR A 200 3.65 9.30 4.24
CA THR A 200 3.89 10.47 5.10
C THR A 200 2.57 10.94 5.70
N LEU A 201 2.48 10.94 7.03
CA LEU A 201 1.30 11.37 7.78
C LEU A 201 1.36 12.87 8.08
N GLY A 202 0.19 13.50 8.16
CA GLY A 202 0.06 14.89 8.54
C GLY A 202 -1.37 15.29 8.89
N GLU A 203 -1.52 16.55 9.27
CA GLU A 203 -2.79 17.20 9.60
C GLU A 203 -3.03 18.38 8.67
N VAL A 204 -4.24 18.51 8.18
CA VAL A 204 -4.67 19.62 7.32
C VAL A 204 -4.77 20.88 8.15
N THR A 205 -3.91 21.86 7.89
CA THR A 205 -3.94 23.17 8.57
C THR A 205 -4.69 24.23 7.77
N ILE A 206 -4.78 24.08 6.46
CA ILE A 206 -5.60 24.92 5.58
C ILE A 206 -6.24 24.02 4.54
N CYS A 207 -7.55 24.14 4.33
CA CYS A 207 -8.23 23.60 3.16
C CYS A 207 -9.29 24.62 2.71
N ASN A 208 -9.20 25.01 1.46
CA ASN A 208 -10.16 25.88 0.80
C ASN A 208 -10.15 25.57 -0.71
N ARG A 209 -10.90 26.31 -1.52
CA ARG A 209 -10.98 26.09 -2.97
C ARG A 209 -9.67 26.31 -3.73
N GLU A 210 -8.74 27.06 -3.13
CA GLU A 210 -7.50 27.50 -3.78
C GLU A 210 -6.31 26.59 -3.41
N ARG A 211 -6.23 26.16 -2.14
CA ARG A 211 -5.07 25.40 -1.65
C ARG A 211 -5.38 24.46 -0.49
N ILE A 212 -4.57 23.45 -0.38
CA ILE A 212 -4.50 22.55 0.76
C ILE A 212 -3.10 22.68 1.37
N VAL A 213 -3.02 22.90 2.69
CA VAL A 213 -1.76 22.92 3.43
C VAL A 213 -1.81 21.85 4.49
N VAL A 214 -0.77 21.03 4.55
CA VAL A 214 -0.61 19.92 5.50
C VAL A 214 0.63 20.16 6.35
N LYS A 215 0.50 20.05 7.66
CA LYS A 215 1.62 19.94 8.58
C LYS A 215 1.92 18.48 8.84
N THR A 216 3.07 18.00 8.43
CA THR A 216 3.47 16.61 8.65
C THR A 216 3.73 16.33 10.13
N VAL A 217 3.72 15.07 10.54
CA VAL A 217 4.07 14.63 11.91
C VAL A 217 5.47 15.12 12.31
N LYS A 218 6.41 15.19 11.35
CA LYS A 218 7.77 15.74 11.56
C LYS A 218 7.82 17.26 11.62
N GLY A 219 6.67 17.95 11.57
CA GLY A 219 6.55 19.40 11.68
C GLY A 219 6.75 20.19 10.38
N LYS A 220 7.03 19.54 9.26
CA LYS A 220 7.15 20.22 7.96
C LYS A 220 5.78 20.69 7.48
N ILE A 221 5.70 21.94 6.98
CA ILE A 221 4.51 22.51 6.37
C ILE A 221 4.63 22.38 4.86
N ILE A 222 3.62 21.78 4.23
CA ILE A 222 3.60 21.49 2.79
C ILE A 222 2.33 22.07 2.19
N THR A 223 2.48 22.96 1.20
CA THR A 223 1.37 23.32 0.31
C THR A 223 1.25 22.20 -0.71
N VAL A 224 0.17 21.45 -0.66
CA VAL A 224 0.01 20.22 -1.44
C VAL A 224 -0.30 20.54 -2.89
N PRO A 225 0.55 20.18 -3.86
CA PRO A 225 0.25 20.35 -5.28
C PRO A 225 -0.69 19.26 -5.77
N LEU A 226 -1.40 19.54 -6.88
CA LEU A 226 -2.08 18.51 -7.64
C LEU A 226 -1.03 17.55 -8.23
N ALA A 227 -1.34 16.27 -8.19
CA ALA A 227 -0.52 15.22 -8.78
C ALA A 227 -1.27 14.52 -9.91
N SER A 228 -0.54 14.10 -10.93
CA SER A 228 -1.09 13.36 -12.08
C SER A 228 -0.59 11.93 -12.10
N TRP A 229 -1.45 11.01 -12.52
CA TRP A 229 -1.13 9.63 -12.89
C TRP A 229 -1.51 9.45 -14.36
N ARG A 230 -0.60 8.89 -15.16
CA ARG A 230 -0.73 8.85 -16.62
C ARG A 230 -0.47 7.45 -17.17
N ILE A 231 -1.15 7.14 -18.27
CA ILE A 231 -0.79 6.05 -19.16
C ILE A 231 -0.25 6.70 -20.42
N GLU A 232 0.99 6.39 -20.76
CA GLU A 232 1.68 6.88 -21.95
C GLU A 232 2.01 5.72 -22.88
N GLU A 233 1.71 5.87 -24.16
CA GLU A 233 2.09 4.94 -25.22
C GLU A 233 2.68 5.75 -26.38
N ASP A 234 3.83 5.32 -26.88
CA ASP A 234 4.56 5.97 -27.97
C ASP A 234 4.80 7.47 -27.73
N GLY A 235 5.14 7.84 -26.48
CA GLY A 235 5.38 9.23 -26.09
C GLY A 235 4.12 10.11 -26.04
N LYS A 236 2.91 9.52 -26.17
CA LYS A 236 1.64 10.25 -26.10
C LYS A 236 0.85 9.82 -24.87
N VAL A 237 0.33 10.80 -24.13
CA VAL A 237 -0.58 10.55 -23.01
C VAL A 237 -1.92 10.05 -23.54
N LYS A 238 -2.26 8.80 -23.26
CA LYS A 238 -3.53 8.15 -23.64
C LYS A 238 -4.63 8.35 -22.60
N ALA A 239 -4.25 8.38 -21.34
CA ALA A 239 -5.16 8.67 -20.23
C ALA A 239 -4.40 9.36 -19.09
N GLU A 240 -5.09 10.21 -18.37
CA GLU A 240 -4.57 10.91 -17.20
C GLU A 240 -5.68 11.12 -16.17
N ILE A 241 -5.32 10.98 -14.92
CA ILE A 241 -6.12 11.46 -13.77
C ILE A 241 -5.29 12.44 -12.97
N ALA A 242 -5.93 13.45 -12.41
CA ALA A 242 -5.27 14.43 -11.54
C ALA A 242 -6.07 14.62 -10.25
N GLN A 243 -5.38 14.52 -9.11
CA GLN A 243 -5.95 14.67 -7.78
C GLN A 243 -4.88 15.16 -6.81
N TYR A 244 -5.27 15.74 -5.70
CA TYR A 244 -4.38 15.94 -4.58
C TYR A 244 -3.90 14.56 -4.06
N PRO A 245 -2.60 14.34 -3.89
CA PRO A 245 -2.04 13.05 -3.49
C PRO A 245 -2.25 12.76 -2.00
N LEU A 246 -3.48 12.90 -1.54
CA LEU A 246 -3.90 12.76 -0.14
C LEU A 246 -5.06 11.78 0.00
N ARG A 247 -5.12 11.13 1.16
CA ARG A 247 -6.29 10.42 1.64
C ARG A 247 -6.42 10.60 3.15
N LEU A 248 -7.63 10.40 3.69
CA LEU A 248 -7.84 10.35 5.14
C LEU A 248 -7.05 9.19 5.75
N ALA A 249 -6.50 9.40 6.94
CA ALA A 249 -5.56 8.48 7.57
C ALA A 249 -5.78 8.26 9.08
N TRP A 250 -6.99 8.36 9.56
CA TRP A 250 -7.34 7.81 10.88
C TRP A 250 -7.35 6.29 10.86
N ALA A 251 -7.77 5.73 9.72
CA ALA A 251 -7.76 4.29 9.46
C ALA A 251 -7.21 3.98 8.06
N ILE A 252 -6.59 2.82 7.91
CA ILE A 252 -6.09 2.28 6.65
C ILE A 252 -6.19 0.75 6.68
N THR A 253 -6.30 0.09 5.53
CA THR A 253 -6.23 -1.38 5.52
C THR A 253 -4.79 -1.87 5.64
N VAL A 254 -4.61 -3.04 6.24
CA VAL A 254 -3.33 -3.72 6.36
C VAL A 254 -2.66 -3.87 4.99
N HIS A 255 -3.41 -4.25 3.95
CA HIS A 255 -2.89 -4.35 2.58
C HIS A 255 -2.35 -3.03 2.02
N LYS A 256 -3.05 -1.92 2.28
CA LYS A 256 -2.60 -0.59 1.82
C LYS A 256 -1.49 0.00 2.68
N SER A 257 -1.24 -0.55 3.88
CA SER A 257 -0.14 -0.15 4.74
C SER A 257 1.17 -0.88 4.42
N GLN A 258 1.12 -1.93 3.61
CA GLN A 258 2.32 -2.64 3.18
C GLN A 258 3.26 -1.69 2.43
N GLY A 259 4.54 -1.77 2.71
CA GLY A 259 5.53 -0.83 2.17
C GLY A 259 5.53 0.57 2.78
N LEU A 260 4.57 0.92 3.66
CA LEU A 260 4.54 2.20 4.35
C LEU A 260 5.35 2.18 5.66
N SER A 261 5.83 3.35 6.08
CA SER A 261 6.38 3.55 7.42
C SER A 261 5.42 4.41 8.23
N LEU A 262 4.80 3.81 9.25
CA LEU A 262 3.86 4.49 10.14
C LEU A 262 4.58 4.87 11.44
N ASP A 263 4.41 6.12 11.89
CA ASP A 263 4.98 6.58 13.17
C ASP A 263 4.32 5.90 14.38
N ALA A 264 3.05 5.53 14.25
CA ALA A 264 2.28 4.76 15.24
C ALA A 264 1.10 4.07 14.59
N ALA A 265 0.81 2.84 15.01
CA ALA A 265 -0.32 2.06 14.54
C ALA A 265 -1.09 1.45 15.71
N GLU A 266 -2.42 1.39 15.56
CA GLU A 266 -3.33 0.61 16.42
C GLU A 266 -3.86 -0.56 15.58
N ILE A 267 -3.63 -1.77 16.04
CA ILE A 267 -3.96 -3.00 15.31
C ILE A 267 -4.97 -3.78 16.13
N ASP A 268 -6.12 -4.08 15.53
CA ASP A 268 -7.08 -5.03 16.08
C ASP A 268 -6.86 -6.40 15.44
N LEU A 269 -6.41 -7.36 16.24
CA LEU A 269 -6.15 -8.73 15.82
C LEU A 269 -7.34 -9.67 16.11
N SER A 270 -8.47 -9.14 16.56
CA SER A 270 -9.64 -9.95 16.96
C SER A 270 -10.53 -10.37 15.79
N GLN A 271 -10.22 -9.95 14.56
CA GLN A 271 -11.01 -10.25 13.36
C GLN A 271 -10.24 -11.07 12.33
#